data_86bfb6609772a2940aece65e842be5c7
#
_entry.id   86bfb6609772a2940aece65e842be5c7
#
_cell.length_a   1.000
_cell.length_b   1.000
_cell.length_c   1.000
_cell.angle_alpha   90.00
_cell.angle_beta   90.00
_cell.angle_gamma   90.00
#
_symmetry.space_group_name_H-M   'P 1'
#
loop_
_entity.id
_entity.type
_entity.pdbx_description
1 polymer ?
#
loop_
_entity_poly.entity_id
_entity_poly.type
_entity_poly.pdbx_seq_one_letter_code
_entity_poly.pdbx_strand_id
1 'polypeptide(L)'
;MKKEALLRGLLGVPLGIALGHIISLLASLGLAGGEFSPSVPSLVQAMGSEVAAVALQTGLSGLLGAAFGAGSVVWSLDHWSLVKQTGVYFLIGSLAMLPIAYLAHWMEHSLRGILGYFLIYLAIFAGIWAIQYLTWRRRIGKLNQKLE
;
A
#
# COMPACT_ATOMS: atom_id res chain seq x y z
N MET A 1 -9.85 -13.69 -15.05
CA MET A 1 -9.83 -12.31 -14.48
C MET A 1 -10.62 -12.15 -13.17
N LYS A 2 -11.97 -12.26 -13.12
CA LYS A 2 -12.73 -12.07 -11.86
C LYS A 2 -12.33 -13.02 -10.73
N LYS A 3 -12.21 -14.33 -11.03
CA LYS A 3 -11.77 -15.34 -10.05
C LYS A 3 -10.34 -15.08 -9.56
N GLU A 4 -9.47 -14.66 -10.46
CA GLU A 4 -8.08 -14.36 -10.14
C GLU A 4 -7.95 -13.10 -9.28
N ALA A 5 -8.68 -12.03 -9.60
CA ALA A 5 -8.75 -10.83 -8.78
C ALA A 5 -9.27 -11.15 -7.36
N LEU A 6 -10.32 -11.98 -7.28
CA LEU A 6 -10.87 -12.42 -5.99
C LEU A 6 -9.83 -13.23 -5.19
N LEU A 7 -9.16 -14.18 -5.83
CA LEU A 7 -8.16 -15.02 -5.17
C LEU A 7 -6.96 -14.18 -4.69
N ARG A 8 -6.43 -13.31 -5.55
CA ARG A 8 -5.34 -12.40 -5.18
C ARG A 8 -5.77 -11.41 -4.09
N GLY A 9 -7.02 -10.94 -4.13
CA GLY A 9 -7.59 -10.12 -3.08
C GLY A 9 -7.66 -10.85 -1.73
N LEU A 10 -8.18 -12.08 -1.71
CA LEU A 10 -8.23 -12.91 -0.52
C LEU A 10 -6.83 -13.19 0.07
N LEU A 11 -5.86 -13.50 -0.78
CA LEU A 11 -4.45 -13.66 -0.36
C LEU A 11 -3.82 -12.33 0.11
N GLY A 12 -4.29 -11.21 -0.42
CA GLY A 12 -3.88 -9.88 0.02
C GLY A 12 -4.28 -9.53 1.44
N VAL A 13 -5.41 -10.07 1.94
CA VAL A 13 -5.88 -9.79 3.31
C VAL A 13 -4.84 -10.13 4.37
N PRO A 14 -4.36 -11.38 4.50
CA PRO A 14 -3.36 -11.71 5.53
C PRO A 14 -2.04 -10.97 5.32
N LEU A 15 -1.64 -10.71 4.07
CA LEU A 15 -0.44 -9.92 3.78
C LEU A 15 -0.59 -8.47 4.24
N GLY A 16 -1.74 -7.85 3.99
CA GLY A 16 -2.04 -6.50 4.46
C GLY A 16 -2.02 -6.39 5.98
N ILE A 17 -2.62 -7.36 6.67
CA ILE A 17 -2.60 -7.44 8.15
C ILE A 17 -1.17 -7.57 8.65
N ALA A 18 -0.39 -8.49 8.09
CA ALA A 18 0.99 -8.72 8.50
C ALA A 18 1.87 -7.47 8.28
N LEU A 19 1.76 -6.83 7.12
CA LEU A 19 2.49 -5.60 6.81
C LEU A 19 2.06 -4.45 7.73
N GLY A 20 0.76 -4.28 7.98
CA GLY A 20 0.25 -3.27 8.90
C GLY A 20 0.81 -3.46 10.31
N HIS A 21 0.88 -4.69 10.79
CA HIS A 21 1.45 -5.00 12.10
C HIS A 21 2.96 -4.75 12.15
N ILE A 22 3.71 -5.13 11.12
CA ILE A 22 5.14 -4.85 11.01
C ILE A 22 5.40 -3.34 11.01
N ILE A 23 4.61 -2.56 10.27
CA ILE A 23 4.73 -1.10 10.24
C ILE A 23 4.45 -0.52 11.64
N SER A 24 3.42 -1.00 12.36
CA SER A 24 3.13 -0.57 13.73
C SER A 24 4.28 -0.87 14.70
N LEU A 25 4.92 -2.05 14.58
CA LEU A 25 6.11 -2.39 15.36
C LEU A 25 7.28 -1.45 15.07
N LEU A 26 7.57 -1.21 13.79
CA LEU A 26 8.65 -0.30 13.38
C LEU A 26 8.39 1.15 13.84
N ALA A 27 7.15 1.60 13.74
CA ALA A 27 6.74 2.91 14.25
C ALA A 27 6.89 3.02 15.77
N SER A 28 6.53 1.97 16.51
CA SER A 28 6.71 1.91 17.97
C SER A 28 8.19 1.98 18.36
N LEU A 29 9.06 1.30 17.62
CA LEU A 29 10.52 1.35 17.86
C LEU A 29 11.12 2.72 17.54
N GLY A 30 10.69 3.34 16.43
CA GLY A 30 11.29 4.57 15.94
C GLY A 30 10.69 5.86 16.53
N LEU A 31 9.39 5.89 16.75
CA LEU A 31 8.64 7.11 17.12
C LEU A 31 8.16 7.11 18.58
N ALA A 32 7.86 5.95 19.14
CA ALA A 32 7.36 5.84 20.51
C ALA A 32 8.47 5.54 21.56
N GLY A 33 9.74 5.73 21.20
CA GLY A 33 10.87 5.52 22.12
C GLY A 33 11.04 4.10 22.61
N GLY A 34 10.49 3.12 21.90
CA GLY A 34 10.50 1.69 22.26
C GLY A 34 9.29 1.23 23.05
N GLU A 35 8.37 2.11 23.41
CA GLU A 35 7.08 1.70 23.96
C GLU A 35 6.19 1.15 22.85
N PHE A 36 5.55 0.01 23.11
CA PHE A 36 4.66 -0.60 22.12
C PHE A 36 3.38 0.21 21.97
N SER A 37 3.22 0.83 20.82
CA SER A 37 2.01 1.58 20.43
C SER A 37 1.42 0.92 19.18
N PRO A 38 0.50 -0.05 19.35
CA PRO A 38 -0.03 -0.84 18.24
C PRO A 38 -0.92 -0.03 17.29
N SER A 39 -1.42 1.12 17.75
CA SER A 39 -2.26 2.04 16.98
C SER A 39 -1.90 3.49 17.27
N VAL A 40 -2.23 4.39 16.34
CA VAL A 40 -1.99 5.82 16.55
C VAL A 40 -2.89 6.37 17.68
N PRO A 41 -2.36 7.23 18.56
CA PRO A 41 -3.11 7.75 19.71
C PRO A 41 -4.43 8.44 19.34
N SER A 42 -4.47 9.13 18.21
CA SER A 42 -5.69 9.79 17.71
C SER A 42 -6.80 8.80 17.36
N LEU A 43 -6.46 7.62 16.84
CA LEU A 43 -7.44 6.56 16.59
C LEU A 43 -7.94 5.94 17.89
N VAL A 44 -7.05 5.73 18.87
CA VAL A 44 -7.44 5.24 20.20
C VAL A 44 -8.43 6.20 20.87
N GLN A 45 -8.15 7.51 20.81
CA GLN A 45 -9.07 8.54 21.32
C GLN A 45 -10.42 8.52 20.59
N ALA A 46 -10.43 8.40 19.27
CA ALA A 46 -11.65 8.36 18.48
C ALA A 46 -12.49 7.11 18.76
N MET A 47 -11.85 5.97 18.99
CA MET A 47 -12.53 4.69 19.27
C MET A 47 -12.87 4.48 20.73
N GLY A 48 -12.30 5.28 21.63
CA GLY A 48 -12.49 5.18 23.09
C GLY A 48 -11.87 3.91 23.73
N SER A 49 -11.19 3.08 22.93
CA SER A 49 -10.55 1.83 23.39
C SER A 49 -9.40 1.46 22.48
N GLU A 50 -8.28 1.05 23.06
CA GLU A 50 -7.11 0.58 22.33
C GLU A 50 -7.42 -0.69 21.52
N VAL A 51 -8.15 -1.63 22.11
CA VAL A 51 -8.55 -2.88 21.45
C VAL A 51 -9.42 -2.58 20.23
N ALA A 52 -10.37 -1.66 20.35
CA ALA A 52 -11.23 -1.25 19.23
C ALA A 52 -10.41 -0.56 18.12
N ALA A 53 -9.46 0.30 18.48
CA ALA A 53 -8.57 0.96 17.53
C ALA A 53 -7.70 -0.05 16.78
N VAL A 54 -7.09 -1.00 17.48
CA VAL A 54 -6.27 -2.07 16.88
C VAL A 54 -7.11 -2.98 15.98
N ALA A 55 -8.32 -3.35 16.40
CA ALA A 55 -9.22 -4.16 15.59
C ALA A 55 -9.62 -3.46 14.29
N LEU A 56 -9.97 -2.17 14.37
CA LEU A 56 -10.28 -1.37 13.18
C LEU A 56 -9.07 -1.24 12.26
N GLN A 57 -7.89 -0.89 12.80
CA GLN A 57 -6.66 -0.78 12.02
C GLN A 57 -6.30 -2.10 11.34
N THR A 58 -6.44 -3.22 12.03
CA THR A 58 -6.20 -4.56 11.47
C THR A 58 -7.16 -4.86 10.31
N GLY A 59 -8.45 -4.58 10.47
CA GLY A 59 -9.44 -4.73 9.42
C GLY A 59 -9.16 -3.86 8.20
N LEU A 60 -8.82 -2.59 8.43
CA LEU A 60 -8.47 -1.64 7.37
C LEU A 60 -7.18 -2.05 6.65
N SER A 61 -6.18 -2.55 7.36
CA SER A 61 -4.94 -3.09 6.78
C SER A 61 -5.22 -4.32 5.90
N GLY A 62 -6.09 -5.22 6.35
CA GLY A 62 -6.56 -6.36 5.57
C GLY A 62 -7.30 -5.93 4.30
N LEU A 63 -8.19 -4.96 4.41
CA LEU A 63 -8.93 -4.40 3.27
C LEU A 63 -7.99 -3.74 2.27
N LEU A 64 -6.98 -3.01 2.74
CA LEU A 64 -5.95 -2.42 1.91
C LEU A 64 -5.16 -3.49 1.16
N GLY A 65 -4.73 -4.54 1.86
CA GLY A 65 -4.07 -5.70 1.25
C GLY A 65 -4.93 -6.39 0.21
N ALA A 66 -6.24 -6.54 0.47
CA ALA A 66 -7.19 -7.08 -0.49
C ALA A 66 -7.30 -6.21 -1.76
N ALA A 67 -7.36 -4.89 -1.61
CA ALA A 67 -7.44 -3.96 -2.73
C ALA A 67 -6.18 -4.01 -3.61
N PHE A 68 -4.99 -3.98 -3.00
CA PHE A 68 -3.74 -4.13 -3.73
C PHE A 68 -3.59 -5.51 -4.38
N GLY A 69 -3.96 -6.58 -3.65
CA GLY A 69 -3.95 -7.94 -4.17
C GLY A 69 -4.87 -8.09 -5.38
N ALA A 70 -6.13 -7.68 -5.27
CA ALA A 70 -7.08 -7.73 -6.38
C ALA A 70 -6.65 -6.84 -7.55
N GLY A 71 -6.15 -5.64 -7.26
CA GLY A 71 -5.65 -4.69 -8.26
C GLY A 71 -4.45 -5.22 -9.04
N SER A 72 -3.65 -6.12 -8.44
CA SER A 72 -2.47 -6.70 -9.09
C SER A 72 -2.79 -7.53 -10.35
N VAL A 73 -4.06 -7.88 -10.57
CA VAL A 73 -4.53 -8.51 -11.82
C VAL A 73 -4.24 -7.65 -13.05
N VAL A 74 -4.14 -6.34 -12.89
CA VAL A 74 -3.79 -5.42 -13.98
C VAL A 74 -2.46 -5.82 -14.66
N TRP A 75 -1.52 -6.38 -13.90
CA TRP A 75 -0.23 -6.82 -14.41
C TRP A 75 -0.29 -8.08 -15.27
N SER A 76 -1.42 -8.79 -15.27
CA SER A 76 -1.67 -9.97 -16.11
C SER A 76 -2.36 -9.63 -17.43
N LEU A 77 -2.49 -8.36 -17.77
CA LEU A 77 -3.13 -7.88 -19.01
C LEU A 77 -2.10 -7.62 -20.11
N ASP A 78 -1.65 -8.67 -20.78
CA ASP A 78 -0.56 -8.61 -21.77
C ASP A 78 -0.82 -7.65 -22.93
N HIS A 79 -2.10 -7.35 -23.25
CA HIS A 79 -2.48 -6.41 -24.29
C HIS A 79 -2.44 -4.94 -23.85
N TRP A 80 -2.14 -4.66 -22.57
CA TRP A 80 -2.00 -3.31 -22.05
C TRP A 80 -0.54 -2.87 -22.03
N SER A 81 -0.29 -1.61 -22.42
CA SER A 81 1.05 -1.04 -22.23
C SER A 81 1.39 -0.94 -20.74
N LEU A 82 2.68 -1.03 -20.42
CA LEU A 82 3.17 -0.89 -19.05
C LEU A 82 2.70 0.41 -18.38
N VAL A 83 2.67 1.51 -19.14
CA VAL A 83 2.18 2.81 -18.65
C VAL A 83 0.71 2.73 -18.23
N LYS A 84 -0.12 2.07 -19.04
CA LYS A 84 -1.55 1.90 -18.73
C LYS A 84 -1.75 1.01 -17.49
N GLN A 85 -1.04 -0.12 -17.41
CA GLN A 85 -1.08 -0.99 -16.23
C GLN A 85 -0.67 -0.24 -14.97
N THR A 86 0.44 0.50 -15.03
CA THR A 86 0.96 1.31 -13.92
C THR A 86 -0.05 2.38 -13.50
N GLY A 87 -0.60 3.13 -14.44
CA GLY A 87 -1.57 4.19 -14.16
C GLY A 87 -2.84 3.65 -13.50
N VAL A 88 -3.39 2.56 -14.02
CA VAL A 88 -4.59 1.94 -13.45
C VAL A 88 -4.31 1.36 -12.06
N TYR A 89 -3.18 0.69 -11.87
CA TYR A 89 -2.79 0.17 -10.56
C TYR A 89 -2.59 1.30 -9.53
N PHE A 90 -1.98 2.41 -9.95
CA PHE A 90 -1.84 3.61 -9.14
C PHE A 90 -3.21 4.18 -8.72
N LEU A 91 -4.17 4.27 -9.63
CA LEU A 91 -5.52 4.73 -9.33
C LEU A 91 -6.24 3.82 -8.33
N ILE A 92 -6.17 2.50 -8.52
CA ILE A 92 -6.72 1.52 -7.58
C ILE A 92 -6.09 1.70 -6.19
N GLY A 93 -4.77 1.78 -6.14
CA GLY A 93 -4.02 1.99 -4.89
C GLY A 93 -4.39 3.31 -4.21
N SER A 94 -4.48 4.41 -4.95
CA SER A 94 -4.87 5.72 -4.41
C SER A 94 -6.29 5.72 -3.84
N LEU A 95 -7.25 5.14 -4.58
CA LEU A 95 -8.65 5.05 -4.16
C LEU A 95 -8.84 4.17 -2.92
N ALA A 96 -7.99 3.17 -2.72
CA ALA A 96 -8.01 2.34 -1.52
C ALA A 96 -7.23 3.00 -0.37
N MET A 97 -6.02 3.48 -0.64
CA MET A 97 -5.09 3.98 0.36
C MET A 97 -5.59 5.25 1.07
N LEU A 98 -6.09 6.22 0.31
CA LEU A 98 -6.49 7.51 0.89
C LEU A 98 -7.65 7.39 1.89
N PRO A 99 -8.78 6.73 1.57
CA PRO A 99 -9.87 6.56 2.53
C PRO A 99 -9.43 5.71 3.75
N ILE A 100 -8.66 4.66 3.52
CA ILE A 100 -8.19 3.79 4.60
C ILE A 100 -7.23 4.54 5.52
N ALA A 101 -6.27 5.28 4.98
CA ALA A 101 -5.34 6.09 5.78
C ALA A 101 -6.06 7.19 6.57
N TYR A 102 -7.10 7.78 5.99
CA TYR A 102 -7.95 8.74 6.69
C TYR A 102 -8.69 8.09 7.85
N LEU A 103 -9.38 6.97 7.63
CA LEU A 103 -10.13 6.22 8.66
C LEU A 103 -9.22 5.64 9.74
N ALA A 104 -8.01 5.22 9.38
CA ALA A 104 -7.00 4.70 10.31
C ALA A 104 -6.25 5.81 11.07
N HIS A 105 -6.55 7.08 10.83
CA HIS A 105 -5.86 8.22 11.42
C HIS A 105 -4.34 8.25 11.14
N TRP A 106 -3.91 7.68 9.99
CA TRP A 106 -2.48 7.70 9.58
C TRP A 106 -2.05 9.06 9.02
N MET A 107 -3.01 9.96 8.77
CA MET A 107 -2.79 11.33 8.36
C MET A 107 -3.67 12.28 9.16
N GLU A 108 -3.28 13.55 9.22
CA GLU A 108 -4.12 14.57 9.82
C GLU A 108 -5.43 14.72 9.03
N HIS A 109 -6.54 14.87 9.74
CA HIS A 109 -7.87 15.12 9.17
C HIS A 109 -8.01 16.58 8.72
N SER A 110 -7.06 17.03 7.90
CA SER A 110 -7.00 18.37 7.30
C SER A 110 -6.68 18.24 5.82
N LEU A 111 -7.04 19.23 5.03
CA LEU A 111 -6.68 19.25 3.60
C LEU A 111 -5.16 19.18 3.41
N ARG A 112 -4.40 19.85 4.27
CA ARG A 112 -2.92 19.83 4.25
C ARG A 112 -2.38 18.44 4.55
N GLY A 113 -2.96 17.74 5.54
CA GLY A 113 -2.58 16.37 5.89
C GLY A 113 -2.86 15.39 4.76
N ILE A 114 -4.04 15.47 4.14
CA ILE A 114 -4.42 14.64 2.98
C ILE A 114 -3.47 14.86 1.81
N LEU A 115 -3.19 16.12 1.45
CA LEU A 115 -2.29 16.44 0.35
C LEU A 115 -0.85 16.00 0.65
N GLY A 116 -0.36 16.22 1.87
CA GLY A 116 0.97 15.78 2.30
C GLY A 116 1.12 14.26 2.21
N TYR A 117 0.14 13.52 2.72
CA TYR A 117 0.14 12.07 2.65
C TYR A 117 0.09 11.55 1.21
N PHE A 118 -0.74 12.16 0.37
CA PHE A 118 -0.82 11.82 -1.05
C PHE A 118 0.50 12.07 -1.78
N LEU A 119 1.20 13.18 -1.49
CA LEU A 119 2.50 13.47 -2.08
C LEU A 119 3.57 12.45 -1.66
N ILE A 120 3.56 12.01 -0.39
CA ILE A 120 4.46 10.94 0.07
C ILE A 120 4.15 9.63 -0.66
N TYR A 121 2.88 9.27 -0.77
CA TYR A 121 2.45 8.09 -1.51
C TYR A 121 2.89 8.14 -2.97
N LEU A 122 2.70 9.29 -3.64
CA LEU A 122 3.13 9.52 -5.01
C LEU A 122 4.65 9.39 -5.17
N ALA A 123 5.42 9.95 -4.24
CA ALA A 123 6.88 9.87 -4.26
C ALA A 123 7.38 8.43 -4.11
N ILE A 124 6.79 7.66 -3.18
CA ILE A 124 7.11 6.23 -2.98
C ILE A 124 6.78 5.44 -4.25
N PHE A 125 5.59 5.66 -4.82
CA PHE A 125 5.14 4.99 -6.04
C PHE A 125 6.07 5.30 -7.22
N ALA A 126 6.42 6.57 -7.43
CA ALA A 126 7.35 7.01 -8.47
C ALA A 126 8.75 6.39 -8.28
N GLY A 127 9.23 6.29 -7.05
CA GLY A 127 10.49 5.63 -6.71
C GLY A 127 10.48 4.15 -7.06
N ILE A 128 9.44 3.42 -6.68
CA ILE A 128 9.28 2.00 -7.02
C ILE A 128 9.23 1.81 -8.54
N TRP A 129 8.44 2.66 -9.23
CA TRP A 129 8.34 2.62 -10.68
C TRP A 129 9.69 2.87 -11.36
N ALA A 130 10.46 3.87 -10.91
CA ALA A 130 11.78 4.17 -11.43
C ALA A 130 12.75 3.00 -11.26
N ILE A 131 12.76 2.37 -10.07
CA ILE A 131 13.59 1.18 -9.79
C ILE A 131 13.22 0.03 -10.73
N GLN A 132 11.93 -0.24 -10.90
CA GLN A 132 11.45 -1.29 -11.80
C GLN A 132 11.85 -0.99 -13.26
N TYR A 133 11.61 0.24 -13.73
CA TYR A 133 11.99 0.67 -15.07
C TYR A 133 13.49 0.49 -15.36
N LEU A 134 14.34 0.95 -14.44
CA LEU A 134 15.80 0.79 -14.56
C LEU A 134 16.22 -0.68 -14.56
N THR A 135 15.58 -1.50 -13.75
CA THR A 135 15.84 -2.94 -13.68
C THR A 135 15.49 -3.64 -15.00
N TRP A 136 14.31 -3.34 -15.56
CA TRP A 136 13.88 -3.88 -16.84
C TRP A 136 14.80 -3.41 -17.99
N ARG A 137 15.14 -2.13 -18.04
CA ARG A 137 16.06 -1.58 -19.04
C ARG A 137 17.41 -2.29 -19.02
N ARG A 138 17.96 -2.56 -17.82
CA ARG A 138 19.22 -3.29 -17.66
C ARG A 138 19.12 -4.75 -18.13
N ARG A 139 17.99 -5.41 -17.87
CA ARG A 139 17.75 -6.80 -18.32
C ARG A 139 17.68 -6.89 -19.83
N ILE A 140 16.94 -6.00 -20.48
CA ILE A 140 16.84 -5.94 -21.95
C ILE A 140 18.21 -5.68 -22.58
N GLY A 141 19.00 -4.74 -22.04
CA GLY A 141 20.35 -4.47 -22.53
C GLY A 141 21.26 -5.70 -22.47
N LYS A 142 21.21 -6.48 -21.38
CA LYS A 142 21.97 -7.74 -21.24
C LYS A 142 21.50 -8.85 -22.20
N LEU A 143 20.22 -8.88 -22.54
CA LEU A 143 19.70 -9.85 -23.52
C LEU A 143 20.15 -9.51 -24.93
N ASN A 144 20.13 -8.23 -25.31
CA ASN A 144 20.59 -7.78 -26.64
C ASN A 144 22.08 -8.07 -26.84
N GLN A 145 22.92 -7.84 -25.81
CA GLN A 145 24.36 -8.16 -25.89
C GLN A 145 24.69 -9.66 -26.06
N LYS A 146 23.74 -10.55 -25.76
CA LYS A 146 23.92 -12.01 -25.98
C LYS A 146 23.47 -12.47 -27.36
N LEU A 147 22.82 -11.61 -28.11
CA LEU A 147 22.34 -11.90 -29.48
C LEU A 147 23.27 -11.33 -30.56
N GLU A 148 24.25 -10.50 -30.18
CA GLU A 148 25.38 -10.06 -30.99
C GLU A 148 26.60 -11.01 -30.79
#